data_8c27312d12f84d949c9f7c2d3fccdef7
#
_entry.id   8c27312d12f84d949c9f7c2d3fccdef7
#
_cell.length_a   1.000
_cell.length_b   1.000
_cell.length_c   1.000
_cell.angle_alpha   90.00
_cell.angle_beta   90.00
_cell.angle_gamma   90.00
#
_symmetry.space_group_name_H-M   'P 1'
#
loop_
_entity.id
_entity.type
_entity.pdbx_description
1 polymer ?
#
loop_
_entity_poly.entity_id
_entity_poly.type
_entity_poly.pdbx_seq_one_letter_code
_entity_poly.pdbx_strand_id
1 'polypeptide(L)'
;GGKAVIIGDASTMKTEAFLRRFGKFVNSLNGKYITAEDVNMKTSDMEYMHMETKYVTGLPESMGGSGDPSPVTAYGVYLGMKATAKKVYGQD
;
A
#
# COMPACT_ATOMS: atom_id res chain seq x y z
N GLY A 1 -12.42 8.95 -1.55
CA GLY A 1 -11.27 8.22 -1.03
C GLY A 1 -10.37 9.10 -0.20
N GLY A 2 -9.43 8.45 0.47
CA GLY A 2 -8.46 9.12 1.31
C GLY A 2 -7.04 8.71 0.94
N LYS A 3 -6.08 9.54 1.32
CA LYS A 3 -4.67 9.26 1.11
C LYS A 3 -3.90 9.77 2.32
N ALA A 4 -2.89 9.00 2.74
CA ALA A 4 -1.98 9.42 3.78
C ALA A 4 -0.56 9.48 3.21
N VAL A 5 0.18 10.51 3.59
CA VAL A 5 1.58 10.66 3.22
C VAL A 5 2.36 11.00 4.48
N ILE A 6 3.44 10.26 4.72
CA ILE A 6 4.33 10.49 5.84
C ILE A 6 5.66 10.97 5.28
N ILE A 7 6.05 12.18 5.66
CA ILE A 7 7.29 12.79 5.20
C ILE A 7 8.40 12.45 6.18
N GLY A 8 9.43 11.76 5.71
CA GLY A 8 10.56 11.38 6.54
C GLY A 8 11.42 10.32 5.87
N ASP A 9 12.47 9.91 6.57
CA ASP A 9 13.38 8.87 6.10
C ASP A 9 12.87 7.51 6.59
N ALA A 10 12.37 6.69 5.67
CA ALA A 10 11.84 5.37 5.99
C ALA A 10 12.88 4.47 6.66
N SER A 11 14.18 4.62 6.33
CA SER A 11 15.22 3.78 6.89
C SER A 11 15.42 3.99 8.39
N THR A 12 15.04 5.15 8.91
CA THR A 12 15.16 5.48 10.33
C THR A 12 13.82 5.57 11.05
N MET A 13 12.75 5.94 10.36
CA MET A 13 11.44 6.21 10.96
C MET A 13 10.48 5.05 10.91
N LYS A 14 10.60 4.18 9.90
CA LYS A 14 9.63 3.10 9.70
C LYS A 14 9.94 1.92 10.62
N THR A 15 9.53 2.03 11.88
CA THR A 15 9.67 0.99 12.89
C THR A 15 8.31 0.37 13.21
N GLU A 16 8.31 -0.78 13.89
CA GLU A 16 7.05 -1.39 14.34
C GLU A 16 6.24 -0.42 15.19
N ALA A 17 6.88 0.24 16.15
CA ALA A 17 6.20 1.19 17.04
C ALA A 17 5.55 2.33 16.25
N PHE A 18 6.25 2.85 15.25
CA PHE A 18 5.72 3.91 14.39
C PHE A 18 4.51 3.45 13.58
N LEU A 19 4.60 2.27 12.97
CA LEU A 19 3.54 1.71 12.16
C LEU A 19 2.31 1.38 12.99
N ARG A 20 2.51 0.85 14.19
CA ARG A 20 1.40 0.57 15.11
C ARG A 20 0.75 1.86 15.58
N ARG A 21 1.53 2.91 15.83
CA ARG A 21 0.96 4.22 16.20
C ARG A 21 0.13 4.80 15.06
N PHE A 22 0.60 4.67 13.82
CA PHE A 22 -0.17 5.06 12.65
C PHE A 22 -1.48 4.27 12.56
N GLY A 23 -1.41 2.96 12.83
CA GLY A 23 -2.61 2.11 12.87
C GLY A 23 -3.64 2.61 13.88
N LYS A 24 -3.21 3.08 15.04
CA LYS A 24 -4.11 3.68 16.04
C LYS A 24 -4.80 4.93 15.50
N PHE A 25 -4.08 5.77 14.76
CA PHE A 25 -4.69 6.93 14.11
C PHE A 25 -5.76 6.51 13.12
N VAL A 26 -5.46 5.53 12.27
CA VAL A 26 -6.42 5.01 11.30
C VAL A 26 -7.65 4.48 12.03
N ASN A 27 -7.45 3.73 13.12
CA ASN A 27 -8.55 3.18 13.89
C ASN A 27 -9.44 4.27 14.49
N SER A 28 -8.86 5.41 14.87
CA SER A 28 -9.62 6.51 15.46
C SER A 28 -10.59 7.16 14.48
N LEU A 29 -10.43 6.92 13.19
CA LEU A 29 -11.32 7.45 12.15
C LEU A 29 -12.57 6.57 11.92
N ASN A 30 -12.69 5.46 12.64
CA ASN A 30 -13.88 4.61 12.66
C ASN A 30 -14.36 4.15 11.27
N GLY A 31 -13.42 3.79 10.40
CA GLY A 31 -13.74 3.28 9.07
C GLY A 31 -13.94 4.33 7.99
N LYS A 32 -13.79 5.62 8.33
CA LYS A 32 -13.85 6.68 7.32
C LYS A 32 -12.66 6.67 6.39
N TYR A 33 -11.58 5.99 6.78
CA TYR A 33 -10.37 5.81 5.99
C TYR A 33 -9.88 4.38 6.19
N ILE A 34 -9.59 3.72 5.08
CA ILE A 34 -8.99 2.38 5.06
C ILE A 34 -7.62 2.54 4.42
N THR A 35 -6.56 2.20 5.16
CA THR A 35 -5.20 2.34 4.66
C THR A 35 -4.76 1.11 3.86
N ALA A 36 -3.82 1.31 2.95
CA ALA A 36 -3.27 0.26 2.10
C ALA A 36 -1.78 0.52 1.88
N GLU A 37 -1.05 -0.49 1.39
CA GLU A 37 0.34 -0.28 1.04
C GLU A 37 0.46 0.59 -0.23
N ASP A 38 1.55 1.36 -0.29
CA ASP A 38 1.89 2.19 -1.41
C ASP A 38 3.41 2.40 -1.37
N VAL A 39 3.93 3.49 -1.90
CA VAL A 39 5.37 3.75 -1.96
C VAL A 39 6.03 3.56 -0.59
N ASN A 40 7.12 2.79 -0.57
CA ASN A 40 7.91 2.46 0.62
C ASN A 40 7.17 1.66 1.70
N MET A 41 6.09 0.98 1.34
CA MET A 41 5.35 0.11 2.25
C MET A 41 5.40 -1.33 1.77
N LYS A 42 5.34 -2.27 2.70
CA LYS A 42 5.35 -3.72 2.44
C LYS A 42 4.17 -4.35 3.16
N THR A 43 3.87 -5.59 2.78
CA THR A 43 2.82 -6.36 3.48
C THR A 43 3.11 -6.51 4.97
N SER A 44 4.39 -6.66 5.35
CA SER A 44 4.78 -6.72 6.76
C SER A 44 4.44 -5.43 7.51
N ASP A 45 4.54 -4.29 6.85
CA ASP A 45 4.17 -3.00 7.46
C ASP A 45 2.66 -2.96 7.71
N MET A 46 1.87 -3.48 6.79
CA MET A 46 0.41 -3.59 6.96
C MET A 46 0.04 -4.52 8.11
N GLU A 47 0.82 -5.58 8.34
CA GLU A 47 0.62 -6.47 9.48
C GLU A 47 0.75 -5.73 10.80
N TYR A 48 1.76 -4.87 10.94
CA TYR A 48 1.94 -4.07 12.16
C TYR A 48 0.77 -3.11 12.37
N MET A 49 0.31 -2.46 11.32
CA MET A 49 -0.86 -1.57 11.39
C MET A 49 -2.11 -2.36 11.78
N HIS A 50 -2.24 -3.58 11.26
CA HIS A 50 -3.40 -4.43 11.54
C HIS A 50 -3.48 -4.86 13.01
N MET A 51 -2.38 -4.86 13.74
CA MET A 51 -2.39 -5.09 15.17
C MET A 51 -3.23 -4.06 15.92
N GLU A 52 -3.41 -2.87 15.35
CA GLU A 52 -4.08 -1.76 16.01
C GLU A 52 -5.42 -1.39 15.36
N THR A 53 -5.69 -1.87 14.14
CA THR A 53 -6.93 -1.54 13.42
C THR A 53 -7.30 -2.62 12.42
N LYS A 54 -8.60 -2.79 12.17
CA LYS A 54 -9.09 -3.66 11.10
C LYS A 54 -9.18 -2.93 9.75
N TYR A 55 -9.00 -1.62 9.74
CA TYR A 55 -9.18 -0.79 8.54
C TYR A 55 -7.90 -0.71 7.71
N VAL A 56 -7.38 -1.89 7.35
CA VAL A 56 -6.13 -2.07 6.60
C VAL A 56 -6.36 -3.09 5.49
N THR A 57 -5.87 -2.79 4.28
CA THR A 57 -5.83 -3.75 3.17
C THR A 57 -4.38 -4.09 2.83
N GLY A 58 -4.16 -4.99 1.88
CA GLY A 58 -2.81 -5.40 1.51
C GLY A 58 -2.15 -6.38 2.48
N LEU A 59 -2.97 -7.05 3.30
CA LEU A 59 -2.47 -8.08 4.21
C LEU A 59 -2.04 -9.33 3.44
N PRO A 60 -1.09 -10.13 4.00
CA PRO A 60 -0.72 -11.41 3.39
C PRO A 60 -1.94 -12.33 3.27
N GLU A 61 -1.89 -13.25 2.30
CA GLU A 61 -2.97 -14.22 2.11
C GLU A 61 -3.17 -15.08 3.36
N SER A 62 -2.09 -15.39 4.09
CA SER A 62 -2.15 -16.13 5.35
C SER A 62 -2.99 -15.44 6.42
N MET A 63 -3.20 -14.13 6.30
CA MET A 63 -4.02 -13.34 7.22
C MET A 63 -5.36 -12.94 6.61
N GLY A 64 -5.76 -13.60 5.52
CA GLY A 64 -7.03 -13.32 4.85
C GLY A 64 -6.99 -12.17 3.87
N GLY A 65 -5.81 -11.64 3.58
CA GLY A 65 -5.63 -10.55 2.63
C GLY A 65 -5.40 -11.04 1.20
N SER A 66 -5.27 -10.09 0.28
CA SER A 66 -5.01 -10.35 -1.13
C SER A 66 -3.51 -10.42 -1.48
N GLY A 67 -2.64 -10.16 -0.51
CA GLY A 67 -1.20 -10.14 -0.69
C GLY A 67 -0.68 -8.84 -1.28
N ASP A 68 0.55 -8.90 -1.79
CA ASP A 68 1.23 -7.75 -2.38
C ASP A 68 0.63 -7.44 -3.77
N PRO A 69 0.10 -6.23 -4.00
CA PRO A 69 -0.45 -5.86 -5.31
C PRO A 69 0.61 -5.53 -6.35
N SER A 70 1.88 -5.41 -5.96
CA SER A 70 2.95 -4.93 -6.85
C SER A 70 3.10 -5.71 -8.15
N PRO A 71 3.04 -7.06 -8.16
CA PRO A 71 3.14 -7.80 -9.42
C PRO A 71 2.04 -7.46 -10.41
N VAL A 72 0.80 -7.32 -9.94
CA VAL A 72 -0.34 -6.96 -10.79
C VAL A 72 -0.21 -5.52 -11.25
N THR A 73 0.19 -4.61 -10.37
CA THR A 73 0.43 -3.21 -10.69
C THR A 73 1.50 -3.08 -11.77
N ALA A 74 2.61 -3.79 -11.60
CA ALA A 74 3.71 -3.76 -12.57
C ALA A 74 3.27 -4.28 -13.93
N TYR A 75 2.48 -5.35 -13.97
CA TYR A 75 1.95 -5.89 -15.21
C TYR A 75 1.03 -4.88 -15.89
N GLY A 76 0.18 -4.22 -15.13
CA GLY A 76 -0.71 -3.17 -15.67
C GLY A 76 0.07 -2.00 -16.26
N VAL A 77 1.14 -1.57 -15.60
CA VAL A 77 2.02 -0.51 -16.11
C VAL A 77 2.70 -0.96 -17.42
N TYR A 78 3.18 -2.21 -17.47
CA TYR A 78 3.78 -2.76 -18.67
C TYR A 78 2.81 -2.71 -19.86
N LEU A 79 1.58 -3.18 -19.66
CA LEU A 79 0.55 -3.14 -20.71
C LEU A 79 0.21 -1.72 -21.12
N GLY A 80 0.17 -0.79 -20.16
CA GLY A 80 -0.05 0.63 -20.44
C GLY A 80 1.07 1.23 -21.27
N MET A 81 2.30 0.85 -20.99
CA MET A 81 3.46 1.29 -21.78
C MET A 81 3.37 0.78 -23.22
N LYS A 82 3.02 -0.49 -23.40
CA LYS A 82 2.84 -1.06 -24.74
C LYS A 82 1.74 -0.32 -25.52
N ALA A 83 0.60 -0.11 -24.88
CA ALA A 83 -0.51 0.60 -25.52
C ALA A 83 -0.13 2.04 -25.90
N THR A 84 0.60 2.71 -25.03
CA THR A 84 1.08 4.07 -25.27
C THR A 84 2.06 4.12 -26.45
N ALA A 85 3.02 3.21 -26.47
CA ALA A 85 4.01 3.12 -27.56
C ALA A 85 3.31 2.86 -28.89
N LYS A 86 2.32 1.96 -28.89
CA LYS A 86 1.56 1.67 -30.10
C LYS A 86 0.79 2.89 -30.58
N LYS A 87 0.20 3.64 -29.66
CA LYS A 87 -0.55 4.86 -30.01
C LYS A 87 0.33 5.95 -30.57
N VAL A 88 1.51 6.15 -29.97
CA VAL A 88 2.41 7.26 -30.31
C VAL A 88 3.29 6.92 -31.51
N TYR A 89 3.83 5.69 -31.54
CA TYR A 89 4.84 5.28 -32.54
C TYR A 89 4.31 4.28 -33.56
N GLY A 90 3.10 3.78 -33.39
CA GLY A 90 2.50 2.79 -34.27
C GLY A 90 3.05 1.36 -34.08
N GLN A 91 3.84 1.12 -33.04
CA GLN A 91 4.41 -0.20 -32.75
C GLN A 91 4.61 -0.35 -31.24
N ASP A 92 4.67 -1.59 -30.81
CA ASP A 92 4.86 -1.94 -29.40
C ASP A 92 6.27 -1.63 -28.89
#